data_762c16c1e8fa23103a5b29b945380985
#
_entry.id   762c16c1e8fa23103a5b29b945380985
#
_cell.length_a   1.000
_cell.length_b   1.000
_cell.length_c   1.000
_cell.angle_alpha   90.00
_cell.angle_beta   90.00
_cell.angle_gamma   90.00
#
_symmetry.space_group_name_H-M   'P 1'
#
loop_
_entity.id
_entity.type
_entity.pdbx_description
1 polymer ?
#
loop_
_entity_poly.entity_id
_entity_poly.type
_entity_poly.pdbx_seq_one_letter_code
_entity_poly.pdbx_strand_id
1 'polypeptide(L)'
;EIRHSRYFIKDVFINTDFDPAGKGSFPRDTLVLDVFRNRGEKINTYHIIYDDQLKLNPKVLTQSVFISSGEPFHETDIRKTRLRLNQVGLFNYTNITFREVGYSKDDTLNQRPLLNCKVDLMKKKLHSFTIETEGTNKSGRLGVGGIFTYQNNNIFRGSEIFRFKVNGALEFQTALSSSSELPDDNRLISTIEAGGEISLRFPKFLIPIRPERFPKYFRPQTIIRLGINYEDRPQYIRVINNLSFGYEWRESEYKIHELYPLDLNFVRVNLAPDFQEIVDNEPNDRIRNQYTDHMIMALKYSFIYNTQQIRKFKNFFYLRANLEPADNLLHLYNLEKKKKKDTLDYYTLFNVRYSQYIRTDVDFRFYQLFNEGNSIASRIYFGIGIPYGNASVLPLEKGFYGGGANGIRAWPLRLLGPGSYNNPDDLFDRMGDMHIELNLEYRFPIYRFFKGAIFVDAGNVWLLNKNENYPGGEFQFDDFHKEVAIGTGLGARLDFDFFVFRLDFAAKTRDPSRPEGDRWTFNTFRFKDVLLNFAIGYPF
;
A
#
# COMPACT_ATOMS: atom_id res chain seq x y z
N GLU A 1 1.57 48.47 -27.92
CA GLU A 1 1.91 47.02 -27.78
C GLU A 1 2.59 46.83 -26.43
N ILE A 2 1.92 46.14 -25.50
CA ILE A 2 2.53 45.71 -24.25
C ILE A 2 3.46 44.55 -24.61
N ARG A 3 4.75 44.83 -24.74
CA ARG A 3 5.77 43.77 -24.89
C ARG A 3 5.87 43.05 -23.56
N HIS A 4 5.49 41.77 -23.53
CA HIS A 4 5.72 40.91 -22.38
C HIS A 4 7.21 40.68 -22.19
N SER A 5 7.81 41.42 -21.24
CA SER A 5 9.22 41.25 -20.90
C SER A 5 9.47 39.94 -20.20
N ARG A 6 10.50 39.20 -20.62
CA ARG A 6 10.91 37.95 -19.96
C ARG A 6 11.79 38.33 -18.76
N TYR A 7 11.26 38.03 -17.55
CA TYR A 7 11.98 38.28 -16.30
C TYR A 7 13.01 37.18 -16.01
N PHE A 8 14.11 37.56 -15.34
CA PHE A 8 15.17 36.67 -14.89
C PHE A 8 15.32 36.75 -13.37
N ILE A 9 15.67 35.63 -12.74
CA ILE A 9 15.88 35.57 -11.30
C ILE A 9 17.28 36.08 -10.98
N LYS A 10 17.40 37.10 -10.10
CA LYS A 10 18.68 37.61 -9.62
C LYS A 10 19.16 36.79 -8.43
N ASP A 11 18.44 36.85 -7.31
CA ASP A 11 18.78 36.19 -6.06
C ASP A 11 17.60 35.40 -5.51
N VAL A 12 17.89 34.29 -4.78
CA VAL A 12 16.89 33.45 -4.14
C VAL A 12 17.12 33.47 -2.64
N PHE A 13 16.15 34.02 -1.90
CA PHE A 13 16.15 34.13 -0.45
C PHE A 13 15.18 33.09 0.12
N ILE A 14 15.62 32.27 1.07
CA ILE A 14 14.80 31.23 1.73
C ILE A 14 14.76 31.60 3.22
N ASN A 15 13.62 32.06 3.71
CA ASN A 15 13.39 32.36 5.11
C ASN A 15 12.75 31.16 5.78
N THR A 16 13.48 30.47 6.65
CA THR A 16 13.04 29.24 7.30
C THR A 16 12.22 29.47 8.58
N ASP A 17 12.21 30.69 9.10
CA ASP A 17 11.56 31.08 10.34
C ASP A 17 10.56 32.21 10.12
N PHE A 18 9.74 32.08 9.07
CA PHE A 18 8.72 33.08 8.78
C PHE A 18 7.57 33.00 9.78
N ASP A 19 7.34 34.11 10.48
CA ASP A 19 6.16 34.32 11.32
C ASP A 19 5.24 35.36 10.68
N PRO A 20 4.02 34.98 10.24
CA PRO A 20 3.05 35.91 9.66
C PRO A 20 2.54 36.95 10.67
N ALA A 21 2.63 36.69 11.97
CA ALA A 21 2.21 37.62 13.03
C ALA A 21 3.27 38.69 13.36
N GLY A 22 4.46 38.62 12.72
CA GLY A 22 5.50 39.62 12.88
C GLY A 22 6.15 39.73 14.27
N LYS A 23 5.94 38.75 15.14
CA LYS A 23 6.45 38.75 16.51
C LYS A 23 7.94 38.41 16.65
N GLY A 24 8.63 38.13 15.56
CA GLY A 24 10.07 37.80 15.56
C GLY A 24 10.95 39.05 15.63
N SER A 25 11.44 39.41 16.79
CA SER A 25 12.40 40.50 17.05
C SER A 25 13.82 40.00 17.31
N PHE A 26 14.21 38.86 16.76
CA PHE A 26 15.57 38.32 16.91
C PHE A 26 16.47 38.77 15.76
N PRO A 27 17.78 38.97 16.00
CA PRO A 27 18.74 39.16 14.92
C PRO A 27 18.68 37.91 14.01
N ARG A 28 18.47 38.13 12.71
CA ARG A 28 18.40 37.07 11.70
C ARG A 28 19.77 36.85 11.10
N ASP A 29 20.22 35.61 11.15
CA ASP A 29 21.43 35.19 10.46
C ASP A 29 21.13 34.80 9.02
N THR A 30 22.13 34.96 8.16
CA THR A 30 22.03 34.58 6.75
C THR A 30 23.18 33.68 6.36
N LEU A 31 22.86 32.45 5.95
CA LEU A 31 23.81 31.50 5.37
C LEU A 31 23.76 31.61 3.84
N VAL A 32 24.88 31.99 3.23
CA VAL A 32 25.02 31.97 1.76
C VAL A 32 25.55 30.61 1.34
N LEU A 33 24.80 29.91 0.49
CA LEU A 33 25.15 28.60 0.00
C LEU A 33 25.25 28.55 -1.51
N ASP A 34 26.46 28.30 -2.01
CA ASP A 34 26.72 28.08 -3.42
C ASP A 34 26.52 26.60 -3.78
N VAL A 35 25.79 26.37 -4.85
CA VAL A 35 25.57 25.02 -5.41
C VAL A 35 26.36 24.89 -6.71
N PHE A 36 27.18 23.82 -6.80
CA PHE A 36 28.07 23.56 -7.92
C PHE A 36 27.64 22.32 -8.72
N ARG A 37 27.88 22.32 -10.02
CA ARG A 37 27.78 21.17 -10.92
C ARG A 37 29.05 20.33 -10.86
N ASN A 38 29.00 19.09 -11.39
CA ASN A 38 30.09 18.08 -11.34
C ASN A 38 31.47 18.52 -11.89
N ARG A 39 31.63 19.73 -12.45
CA ARG A 39 32.90 20.26 -12.97
C ARG A 39 33.35 21.55 -12.26
N GLY A 40 32.81 21.84 -11.07
CA GLY A 40 33.14 23.07 -10.35
C GLY A 40 32.44 24.33 -10.85
N GLU A 41 31.52 24.23 -11.80
CA GLU A 41 30.71 25.32 -12.29
C GLU A 41 29.64 25.67 -11.26
N LYS A 42 29.61 26.92 -10.81
CA LYS A 42 28.61 27.46 -9.88
C LYS A 42 27.28 27.57 -10.62
N ILE A 43 26.28 26.84 -10.16
CA ILE A 43 24.95 26.83 -10.79
C ILE A 43 24.01 27.81 -10.11
N ASN A 44 24.09 27.98 -8.78
CA ASN A 44 23.12 28.74 -8.03
C ASN A 44 23.67 29.21 -6.69
N THR A 45 23.15 30.36 -6.20
CA THR A 45 23.41 30.87 -4.86
C THR A 45 22.07 31.02 -4.13
N TYR A 46 21.98 30.43 -2.95
CA TYR A 46 20.83 30.57 -2.07
C TYR A 46 21.23 31.35 -0.82
N HIS A 47 20.40 32.32 -0.43
CA HIS A 47 20.50 33.05 0.83
C HIS A 47 19.49 32.47 1.82
N ILE A 48 19.95 31.69 2.79
CA ILE A 48 19.10 31.06 3.78
C ILE A 48 19.06 31.94 5.03
N ILE A 49 17.88 32.48 5.35
CA ILE A 49 17.64 33.35 6.49
C ILE A 49 16.98 32.52 7.59
N TYR A 50 17.53 32.59 8.80
CA TYR A 50 17.05 31.84 9.95
C TYR A 50 17.24 32.59 11.25
N ASP A 51 16.46 32.23 12.29
CA ASP A 51 16.56 32.78 13.63
C ASP A 51 17.40 31.82 14.48
N ASP A 52 18.38 32.34 15.26
CA ASP A 52 19.23 31.62 16.21
C ASP A 52 20.02 30.46 15.60
N GLN A 53 19.39 29.32 15.34
CA GLN A 53 20.04 28.11 14.81
C GLN A 53 19.26 27.48 13.68
N LEU A 54 19.95 27.14 12.60
CA LEU A 54 19.37 26.36 11.51
C LEU A 54 19.23 24.88 11.92
N LYS A 55 18.01 24.49 12.31
CA LYS A 55 17.67 23.11 12.77
C LYS A 55 17.49 22.14 11.62
N LEU A 56 17.87 22.49 10.42
CA LEU A 56 17.68 21.73 9.19
C LEU A 56 18.96 21.75 8.36
N ASN A 57 19.30 20.63 7.73
CA ASN A 57 20.41 20.58 6.79
C ASN A 57 20.10 21.46 5.57
N PRO A 58 20.93 22.45 5.23
CA PRO A 58 20.70 23.36 4.10
C PRO A 58 20.46 22.65 2.77
N LYS A 59 21.05 21.47 2.56
CA LYS A 59 20.87 20.68 1.35
C LYS A 59 19.43 20.27 1.11
N VAL A 60 18.63 20.09 2.16
CA VAL A 60 17.19 19.76 2.02
C VAL A 60 16.45 20.90 1.33
N LEU A 61 16.79 22.16 1.67
CA LEU A 61 16.20 23.34 1.04
C LEU A 61 16.65 23.48 -0.41
N THR A 62 17.95 23.40 -0.68
CA THR A 62 18.48 23.57 -2.04
C THR A 62 18.01 22.48 -3.00
N GLN A 63 17.77 21.26 -2.53
CA GLN A 63 17.19 20.18 -3.32
C GLN A 63 15.66 20.31 -3.51
N SER A 64 15.01 21.15 -2.70
CA SER A 64 13.56 21.37 -2.76
C SER A 64 13.15 22.60 -3.55
N VAL A 65 14.07 23.53 -3.79
CA VAL A 65 13.83 24.76 -4.56
C VAL A 65 14.29 24.57 -6.00
N PHE A 66 13.36 24.73 -6.95
CA PHE A 66 13.60 24.60 -8.39
C PHE A 66 13.93 25.94 -9.07
N ILE A 67 13.76 27.03 -8.34
CA ILE A 67 14.05 28.42 -8.81
C ILE A 67 15.55 28.65 -8.67
N SER A 68 16.19 29.04 -9.75
CA SER A 68 17.65 29.24 -9.81
C SER A 68 18.01 30.66 -10.22
N SER A 69 19.07 31.20 -9.60
CA SER A 69 19.65 32.51 -9.98
C SER A 69 20.17 32.44 -11.41
N GLY A 70 19.97 33.52 -12.19
CA GLY A 70 20.37 33.62 -13.58
C GLY A 70 19.41 32.97 -14.59
N GLU A 71 18.44 32.18 -14.15
CA GLU A 71 17.45 31.54 -15.02
C GLU A 71 16.21 32.40 -15.24
N PRO A 72 15.49 32.21 -16.36
CA PRO A 72 14.23 32.90 -16.59
C PRO A 72 13.17 32.48 -15.58
N PHE A 73 12.25 33.39 -15.28
CA PHE A 73 11.08 33.11 -14.47
C PHE A 73 10.15 32.08 -15.16
N HIS A 74 9.85 30.99 -14.46
CA HIS A 74 8.90 29.95 -14.90
C HIS A 74 7.90 29.64 -13.79
N GLU A 75 6.62 29.77 -14.08
CA GLU A 75 5.55 29.42 -13.14
C GLU A 75 5.58 27.94 -12.73
N THR A 76 6.01 27.07 -13.64
CA THR A 76 6.16 25.63 -13.37
C THR A 76 7.15 25.36 -12.24
N ASP A 77 8.23 26.15 -12.12
CA ASP A 77 9.24 25.96 -11.09
C ASP A 77 8.77 26.46 -9.73
N ILE A 78 7.91 27.48 -9.71
CA ILE A 78 7.22 27.94 -8.49
C ILE A 78 6.32 26.82 -7.97
N ARG A 79 5.50 26.23 -8.85
CA ARG A 79 4.59 25.12 -8.49
C ARG A 79 5.37 23.90 -7.98
N LYS A 80 6.44 23.51 -8.67
CA LYS A 80 7.31 22.41 -8.25
C LYS A 80 7.97 22.69 -6.90
N THR A 81 8.50 23.90 -6.70
CA THR A 81 9.12 24.33 -5.43
C THR A 81 8.11 24.23 -4.28
N ARG A 82 6.92 24.80 -4.46
CA ARG A 82 5.86 24.76 -3.43
C ARG A 82 5.45 23.32 -3.09
N LEU A 83 5.22 22.50 -4.10
CA LEU A 83 4.87 21.10 -3.91
C LEU A 83 5.98 20.33 -3.18
N ARG A 84 7.24 20.58 -3.54
CA ARG A 84 8.37 19.88 -2.93
C ARG A 84 8.59 20.30 -1.48
N LEU A 85 8.54 21.57 -1.18
CA LEU A 85 8.69 22.08 0.19
C LEU A 85 7.57 21.60 1.11
N ASN A 86 6.33 21.55 0.64
CA ASN A 86 5.21 20.98 1.40
C ASN A 86 5.41 19.48 1.67
N GLN A 87 6.01 18.75 0.74
CA GLN A 87 6.28 17.31 0.89
C GLN A 87 7.45 16.98 1.82
N VAL A 88 8.36 17.90 2.03
CA VAL A 88 9.43 17.79 3.03
C VAL A 88 8.82 17.56 4.43
N GLY A 89 7.58 18.01 4.66
CA GLY A 89 6.84 17.74 5.90
C GLY A 89 7.30 18.56 7.10
N LEU A 90 8.22 19.50 6.91
CA LEU A 90 8.77 20.38 7.95
C LEU A 90 8.10 21.74 8.02
N PHE A 91 7.30 22.09 7.01
CA PHE A 91 6.68 23.39 6.88
C PHE A 91 5.16 23.27 6.75
N ASN A 92 4.43 24.12 7.47
CA ASN A 92 2.97 24.23 7.38
C ASN A 92 2.53 25.15 6.26
N TYR A 93 3.39 26.13 5.94
CA TYR A 93 3.07 27.16 4.97
C TYR A 93 4.32 27.50 4.14
N THR A 94 4.11 27.63 2.84
CA THR A 94 5.12 28.03 1.87
C THR A 94 4.57 29.16 1.03
N ASN A 95 5.15 30.37 1.17
CA ASN A 95 4.83 31.52 0.36
C ASN A 95 6.02 31.88 -0.52
N ILE A 96 5.79 32.09 -1.81
CA ILE A 96 6.82 32.44 -2.79
C ILE A 96 6.40 33.76 -3.41
N THR A 97 7.22 34.80 -3.19
CA THR A 97 7.00 36.14 -3.67
C THR A 97 8.17 36.62 -4.53
N PHE A 98 7.89 37.51 -5.45
CA PHE A 98 8.90 38.12 -6.34
C PHE A 98 8.85 39.61 -6.20
N ARG A 99 10.03 40.22 -6.16
CA ARG A 99 10.20 41.66 -6.15
C ARG A 99 11.15 42.09 -7.29
N GLU A 100 10.71 43.00 -8.09
CA GLU A 100 11.53 43.61 -9.14
C GLU A 100 12.67 44.44 -8.52
N VAL A 101 13.90 44.27 -9.05
CA VAL A 101 15.12 44.91 -8.54
C VAL A 101 15.88 45.70 -9.62
N GLY A 102 15.26 45.93 -10.76
CA GLY A 102 15.85 46.67 -11.88
C GLY A 102 16.27 45.79 -13.05
N TYR A 103 17.24 46.26 -13.82
CA TYR A 103 17.69 45.60 -15.04
C TYR A 103 19.12 45.07 -14.89
N SER A 104 19.49 44.06 -15.67
CA SER A 104 20.86 43.54 -15.71
C SER A 104 21.81 44.59 -16.26
N LYS A 105 22.97 44.80 -15.60
CA LYS A 105 24.01 45.74 -16.02
C LYS A 105 24.89 45.19 -17.17
N ASP A 106 24.89 43.88 -17.37
CA ASP A 106 25.80 43.20 -18.30
C ASP A 106 25.31 43.17 -19.75
N ASP A 107 24.09 43.65 -20.01
CA ASP A 107 23.48 43.62 -21.34
C ASP A 107 22.97 45.00 -21.74
N THR A 108 23.86 45.83 -22.32
CA THR A 108 23.56 47.21 -22.73
C THR A 108 22.57 47.30 -23.89
N LEU A 109 22.35 46.23 -24.63
CA LEU A 109 21.44 46.14 -25.80
C LEU A 109 20.07 45.52 -25.47
N ASN A 110 20.00 44.60 -24.47
CA ASN A 110 18.77 43.99 -24.03
C ASN A 110 18.66 44.05 -22.50
N GLN A 111 18.15 45.16 -21.96
CA GLN A 111 17.90 45.32 -20.52
C GLN A 111 16.94 44.22 -20.04
N ARG A 112 17.47 43.17 -19.39
CA ARG A 112 16.68 42.10 -18.84
C ARG A 112 16.14 42.48 -17.46
N PRO A 113 14.82 42.53 -17.25
CA PRO A 113 14.27 42.85 -15.94
C PRO A 113 14.57 41.72 -14.97
N LEU A 114 15.02 42.06 -13.76
CA LEU A 114 15.47 41.13 -12.72
C LEU A 114 14.49 41.07 -11.56
N LEU A 115 14.27 39.86 -11.07
CA LEU A 115 13.43 39.56 -9.91
C LEU A 115 14.25 38.91 -8.79
N ASN A 116 14.10 39.43 -7.57
CA ASN A 116 14.47 38.67 -6.37
C ASN A 116 13.32 37.76 -5.98
N CYS A 117 13.64 36.49 -5.77
CA CYS A 117 12.70 35.50 -5.28
C CYS A 117 12.84 35.38 -3.76
N LYS A 118 11.72 35.47 -3.03
CA LYS A 118 11.66 35.21 -1.59
C LYS A 118 10.74 34.05 -1.30
N VAL A 119 11.26 33.01 -0.63
CA VAL A 119 10.54 31.82 -0.18
C VAL A 119 10.40 31.89 1.33
N ASP A 120 9.22 32.23 1.82
CA ASP A 120 8.91 32.28 3.24
C ASP A 120 8.30 30.94 3.70
N LEU A 121 8.94 30.33 4.70
CA LEU A 121 8.60 29.01 5.22
C LEU A 121 8.23 29.09 6.70
N MET A 122 7.03 28.68 7.06
CA MET A 122 6.59 28.58 8.46
C MET A 122 6.82 27.15 8.95
N LYS A 123 7.63 26.98 9.99
CA LYS A 123 7.97 25.68 10.59
C LYS A 123 6.73 24.95 11.12
N LYS A 124 6.69 23.66 10.91
CA LYS A 124 5.75 22.72 11.53
C LYS A 124 6.32 22.19 12.82
N LYS A 125 5.45 21.77 13.76
CA LYS A 125 5.89 20.98 14.92
C LYS A 125 6.57 19.70 14.44
N LEU A 126 7.75 19.43 14.96
CA LEU A 126 8.56 18.26 14.56
C LEU A 126 7.96 16.94 15.05
N HIS A 127 7.33 16.98 16.21
CA HIS A 127 6.73 15.81 16.87
C HIS A 127 5.22 15.83 16.71
N SER A 128 4.65 14.67 16.43
CA SER A 128 3.20 14.45 16.44
C SER A 128 2.86 13.13 17.10
N PHE A 129 1.71 13.11 17.77
CA PHE A 129 1.09 11.94 18.35
C PHE A 129 -0.27 11.79 17.72
N THR A 130 -0.61 10.59 17.29
CA THR A 130 -1.92 10.26 16.72
C THR A 130 -2.47 9.04 17.45
N ILE A 131 -3.72 9.11 17.87
CA ILE A 131 -4.48 7.99 18.42
C ILE A 131 -5.64 7.76 17.49
N GLU A 132 -5.76 6.54 16.98
CA GLU A 132 -6.83 6.11 16.10
C GLU A 132 -7.57 4.95 16.75
N THR A 133 -8.88 4.93 16.65
CA THR A 133 -9.72 3.80 17.03
C THR A 133 -10.40 3.27 15.80
N GLU A 134 -10.46 1.95 15.67
CA GLU A 134 -11.06 1.30 14.52
C GLU A 134 -12.06 0.22 14.94
N GLY A 135 -13.15 0.11 14.20
CA GLY A 135 -14.02 -1.04 14.24
C GLY A 135 -13.71 -1.95 13.06
N THR A 136 -13.61 -3.23 13.29
CA THR A 136 -13.35 -4.22 12.24
C THR A 136 -14.50 -5.20 12.11
N ASN A 137 -14.70 -5.70 10.90
CA ASN A 137 -15.59 -6.82 10.64
C ASN A 137 -14.88 -7.77 9.67
N LYS A 138 -14.37 -8.88 10.19
CA LYS A 138 -13.71 -9.92 9.40
C LYS A 138 -14.59 -11.17 9.38
N SER A 139 -15.22 -11.44 8.24
CA SER A 139 -16.07 -12.64 8.05
C SER A 139 -17.17 -12.81 9.11
N GLY A 140 -17.84 -11.71 9.50
CA GLY A 140 -18.90 -11.72 10.52
C GLY A 140 -18.39 -11.59 11.95
N ARG A 141 -17.09 -11.65 12.21
CA ARG A 141 -16.50 -11.32 13.52
C ARG A 141 -16.31 -9.82 13.66
N LEU A 142 -16.98 -9.24 14.63
CA LEU A 142 -16.85 -7.83 14.96
C LEU A 142 -15.63 -7.62 15.86
N GLY A 143 -14.86 -6.60 15.58
CA GLY A 143 -13.69 -6.27 16.38
C GLY A 143 -13.58 -4.77 16.67
N VAL A 144 -12.80 -4.46 17.68
CA VAL A 144 -12.41 -3.11 18.02
C VAL A 144 -10.89 -3.07 18.17
N GLY A 145 -10.29 -2.04 17.60
CA GLY A 145 -8.84 -1.83 17.67
C GLY A 145 -8.47 -0.42 18.01
N GLY A 146 -7.21 -0.25 18.41
CA GLY A 146 -6.60 1.04 18.65
C GLY A 146 -5.18 1.11 18.11
N ILE A 147 -4.80 2.27 17.61
CA ILE A 147 -3.48 2.54 17.07
C ILE A 147 -2.94 3.80 17.73
N PHE A 148 -1.74 3.70 18.29
CA PHE A 148 -0.96 4.83 18.75
C PHE A 148 0.23 5.03 17.83
N THR A 149 0.39 6.24 17.30
CA THR A 149 1.52 6.60 16.44
C THR A 149 2.25 7.82 16.98
N TYR A 150 3.54 7.68 17.25
CA TYR A 150 4.46 8.80 17.44
C TYR A 150 5.27 9.01 16.18
N GLN A 151 5.42 10.27 15.76
CA GLN A 151 6.22 10.63 14.58
C GLN A 151 7.11 11.83 14.88
N ASN A 152 8.40 11.73 14.48
CA ASN A 152 9.34 12.84 14.41
C ASN A 152 9.74 13.06 12.95
N ASN A 153 9.54 14.28 12.45
CA ASN A 153 9.73 14.63 11.04
C ASN A 153 11.16 15.07 10.69
N ASN A 154 12.10 15.08 11.64
CA ASN A 154 13.46 15.59 11.40
C ASN A 154 14.48 15.03 12.40
N ILE A 155 14.54 13.70 12.53
CA ILE A 155 15.31 13.05 13.60
C ILE A 155 16.82 13.29 13.48
N PHE A 156 17.38 13.38 12.24
CA PHE A 156 18.80 13.61 11.97
C PHE A 156 19.06 14.94 11.24
N ARG A 157 18.15 15.92 11.32
CA ARG A 157 18.21 17.24 10.68
C ARG A 157 18.16 17.22 9.14
N GLY A 158 17.97 16.07 8.51
CA GLY A 158 17.86 15.91 7.05
C GLY A 158 16.44 15.69 6.56
N SER A 159 15.42 16.00 7.37
CA SER A 159 14.01 15.70 7.07
C SER A 159 13.72 14.20 7.05
N GLU A 160 14.48 13.43 7.80
CA GLU A 160 14.20 12.02 8.02
C GLU A 160 13.00 11.87 8.95
N ILE A 161 12.07 11.03 8.55
CA ILE A 161 10.86 10.76 9.33
C ILE A 161 11.07 9.47 10.12
N PHE A 162 11.09 9.61 11.43
CA PHE A 162 11.00 8.48 12.34
C PHE A 162 9.54 8.29 12.75
N ARG A 163 9.05 7.06 12.68
CA ARG A 163 7.71 6.70 13.15
C ARG A 163 7.78 5.47 14.04
N PHE A 164 7.12 5.56 15.17
CA PHE A 164 6.87 4.45 16.08
C PHE A 164 5.37 4.25 16.18
N LYS A 165 4.89 3.04 15.87
CA LYS A 165 3.49 2.66 15.87
C LYS A 165 3.29 1.46 16.78
N VAL A 166 2.24 1.50 17.61
CA VAL A 166 1.75 0.36 18.39
C VAL A 166 0.27 0.21 18.07
N ASN A 167 -0.17 -1.01 17.83
CA ASN A 167 -1.56 -1.32 17.59
C ASN A 167 -2.00 -2.53 18.42
N GLY A 168 -3.28 -2.55 18.77
CA GLY A 168 -3.93 -3.71 19.37
C GLY A 168 -5.36 -3.81 18.90
N ALA A 169 -5.86 -5.03 18.75
CA ALA A 169 -7.25 -5.29 18.36
C ALA A 169 -7.78 -6.53 19.06
N LEU A 170 -9.09 -6.51 19.31
CA LEU A 170 -9.85 -7.62 19.86
C LEU A 170 -10.98 -7.94 18.87
N GLU A 171 -11.13 -9.20 18.48
CA GLU A 171 -12.26 -9.67 17.69
C GLU A 171 -13.15 -10.54 18.56
N PHE A 172 -14.46 -10.36 18.41
CA PHE A 172 -15.47 -11.06 19.18
C PHE A 172 -16.17 -12.08 18.31
N GLN A 173 -16.45 -13.24 18.89
CA GLN A 173 -17.30 -14.24 18.27
C GLN A 173 -18.74 -13.72 18.24
N THR A 174 -19.38 -13.74 17.07
CA THR A 174 -20.78 -13.34 16.92
C THR A 174 -21.58 -14.48 16.33
N ALA A 175 -22.89 -14.52 16.61
CA ALA A 175 -23.81 -15.50 16.02
C ALA A 175 -23.89 -15.45 14.47
N LEU A 176 -23.26 -14.43 13.86
CA LEU A 176 -23.13 -14.25 12.40
C LEU A 176 -21.85 -14.85 11.83
N SER A 177 -20.91 -15.31 12.68
CA SER A 177 -19.71 -15.98 12.21
C SER A 177 -20.06 -17.35 11.65
N SER A 178 -19.64 -17.61 10.42
CA SER A 178 -19.79 -18.93 9.79
C SER A 178 -19.03 -19.98 10.60
N SER A 179 -19.66 -21.10 10.80
CA SER A 179 -19.34 -22.20 11.69
C SER A 179 -18.11 -23.04 11.33
N SER A 180 -16.97 -22.44 11.02
CA SER A 180 -15.69 -23.16 10.86
C SER A 180 -14.90 -23.25 12.18
N GLU A 181 -15.58 -23.27 13.32
CA GLU A 181 -14.96 -23.28 14.63
C GLU A 181 -15.07 -24.64 15.28
N LEU A 182 -14.02 -25.03 16.01
CA LEU A 182 -14.05 -26.23 16.84
C LEU A 182 -15.27 -26.19 17.77
N PRO A 183 -15.98 -27.31 17.99
CA PRO A 183 -17.31 -27.35 18.63
C PRO A 183 -17.39 -26.85 20.08
N ASP A 184 -16.28 -26.55 20.75
CA ASP A 184 -16.23 -26.30 22.20
C ASP A 184 -15.63 -24.95 22.63
N ASP A 185 -15.50 -23.99 21.71
CA ASP A 185 -14.89 -22.70 22.09
C ASP A 185 -15.94 -21.67 22.58
N ASN A 186 -16.15 -21.65 23.89
CA ASN A 186 -17.01 -20.67 24.58
C ASN A 186 -16.35 -19.30 24.82
N ARG A 187 -15.24 -18.96 24.14
CA ARG A 187 -14.57 -17.68 24.34
C ARG A 187 -15.34 -16.56 23.66
N LEU A 188 -15.64 -15.50 24.41
CA LEU A 188 -16.24 -14.26 23.88
C LEU A 188 -15.29 -13.54 22.90
N ILE A 189 -13.98 -13.66 23.15
CA ILE A 189 -12.93 -13.05 22.32
C ILE A 189 -12.33 -14.16 21.45
N SER A 190 -12.52 -14.03 20.15
CA SER A 190 -12.04 -15.00 19.17
C SER A 190 -10.60 -14.73 18.72
N THR A 191 -10.14 -13.47 18.76
CA THR A 191 -8.78 -13.12 18.34
C THR A 191 -8.27 -11.94 19.15
N ILE A 192 -7.01 -12.01 19.59
CA ILE A 192 -6.27 -10.90 20.16
C ILE A 192 -5.11 -10.60 19.21
N GLU A 193 -5.04 -9.37 18.71
CA GLU A 193 -3.92 -8.90 17.90
C GLU A 193 -3.17 -7.80 18.64
N ALA A 194 -1.83 -7.86 18.65
CA ALA A 194 -0.96 -6.82 19.16
C ALA A 194 0.24 -6.66 18.22
N GLY A 195 0.61 -5.42 17.92
CA GLY A 195 1.71 -5.15 17.00
C GLY A 195 2.50 -3.91 17.36
N GLY A 196 3.73 -3.88 16.89
CA GLY A 196 4.62 -2.72 16.98
C GLY A 196 5.43 -2.56 15.70
N GLU A 197 5.59 -1.32 15.24
CA GLU A 197 6.42 -1.01 14.07
C GLU A 197 7.28 0.22 14.36
N ILE A 198 8.56 0.11 14.02
CA ILE A 198 9.48 1.23 13.93
C ILE A 198 9.81 1.42 12.45
N SER A 199 9.64 2.64 11.94
CA SER A 199 10.04 2.96 10.58
C SER A 199 10.85 4.23 10.51
N LEU A 200 11.85 4.20 9.62
CA LEU A 200 12.75 5.32 9.34
C LEU A 200 12.76 5.58 7.83
N ARG A 201 12.35 6.78 7.44
CA ARG A 201 12.24 7.20 6.05
C ARG A 201 13.23 8.34 5.77
N PHE A 202 14.15 8.11 4.86
CA PHE A 202 15.13 9.10 4.38
C PHE A 202 14.62 9.72 3.07
N PRO A 203 14.65 11.07 2.88
CA PRO A 203 14.23 11.71 1.64
C PRO A 203 15.29 11.65 0.53
N LYS A 204 16.05 10.57 0.45
CA LYS A 204 17.10 10.30 -0.53
C LYS A 204 17.31 8.79 -0.67
N PHE A 205 17.95 8.37 -1.75
CA PHE A 205 18.48 7.01 -1.84
C PHE A 205 19.74 6.85 -0.97
N LEU A 206 19.76 5.84 -0.13
CA LEU A 206 20.96 5.41 0.63
C LEU A 206 21.76 4.41 -0.21
N ILE A 207 22.28 4.87 -1.34
CA ILE A 207 23.17 4.11 -2.23
C ILE A 207 24.44 4.95 -2.47
N PRO A 208 25.56 4.35 -2.87
CA PRO A 208 26.83 5.06 -3.11
C PRO A 208 26.81 5.89 -4.41
N ILE A 209 25.68 6.47 -4.75
CA ILE A 209 25.48 7.38 -5.90
C ILE A 209 25.08 8.74 -5.36
N ARG A 210 25.73 9.80 -5.86
CA ARG A 210 25.44 11.15 -5.43
C ARG A 210 23.98 11.53 -5.73
N PRO A 211 23.24 12.08 -4.74
CA PRO A 211 21.82 12.44 -4.92
C PRO A 211 21.57 13.42 -6.08
N GLU A 212 22.55 14.26 -6.40
CA GLU A 212 22.47 15.26 -7.47
C GLU A 212 22.38 14.67 -8.87
N ARG A 213 22.71 13.37 -9.03
CA ARG A 213 22.56 12.65 -10.32
C ARG A 213 21.11 12.31 -10.63
N PHE A 214 20.24 12.27 -9.61
CA PHE A 214 18.83 12.00 -9.81
C PHE A 214 18.05 13.29 -10.08
N PRO A 215 17.12 13.30 -11.04
CA PRO A 215 16.26 14.44 -11.27
C PRO A 215 15.48 14.80 -10.00
N LYS A 216 15.38 16.08 -9.67
CA LYS A 216 14.68 16.57 -8.46
C LYS A 216 13.22 16.08 -8.37
N TYR A 217 12.57 15.83 -9.51
CA TYR A 217 11.18 15.36 -9.55
C TYR A 217 11.03 13.86 -9.22
N PHE A 218 12.11 13.07 -9.19
CA PHE A 218 12.11 11.65 -8.84
C PHE A 218 11.68 11.39 -7.40
N ARG A 219 11.90 12.34 -6.49
CA ARG A 219 11.55 12.24 -5.06
C ARG A 219 12.01 10.93 -4.43
N PRO A 220 13.30 10.62 -4.53
CA PRO A 220 13.82 9.37 -4.02
C PRO A 220 13.64 9.29 -2.50
N GLN A 221 13.24 8.14 -2.02
CA GLN A 221 13.15 7.83 -0.59
C GLN A 221 13.75 6.46 -0.31
N THR A 222 14.39 6.33 0.85
CA THR A 222 14.77 5.03 1.41
C THR A 222 13.95 4.78 2.66
N ILE A 223 13.42 3.58 2.81
CA ILE A 223 12.55 3.18 3.90
C ILE A 223 13.14 1.95 4.57
N ILE A 224 13.29 2.03 5.90
CA ILE A 224 13.69 0.92 6.75
C ILE A 224 12.53 0.70 7.71
N ARG A 225 12.05 -0.56 7.85
CA ARG A 225 11.01 -0.93 8.80
C ARG A 225 11.42 -2.15 9.60
N LEU A 226 11.10 -2.11 10.86
CA LEU A 226 11.18 -3.24 11.78
C LEU A 226 9.80 -3.37 12.45
N GLY A 227 9.20 -4.54 12.36
CA GLY A 227 7.88 -4.78 12.92
C GLY A 227 7.78 -6.12 13.63
N ILE A 228 6.86 -6.19 14.56
CA ILE A 228 6.42 -7.41 15.20
C ILE A 228 4.89 -7.40 15.23
N ASN A 229 4.29 -8.54 14.90
CA ASN A 229 2.86 -8.76 15.02
C ASN A 229 2.62 -10.07 15.78
N TYR A 230 1.81 -9.99 16.82
CA TYR A 230 1.36 -11.09 17.65
C TYR A 230 -0.14 -11.29 17.39
N GLU A 231 -0.54 -12.51 17.10
CA GLU A 231 -1.92 -12.92 16.89
C GLU A 231 -2.19 -14.16 17.75
N ASP A 232 -3.16 -14.06 18.65
CA ASP A 232 -3.62 -15.13 19.51
C ASP A 232 -5.05 -15.51 19.10
N ARG A 233 -5.20 -16.75 18.66
CA ARG A 233 -6.48 -17.38 18.33
C ARG A 233 -6.66 -18.66 19.14
N PRO A 234 -7.87 -19.18 19.30
CA PRO A 234 -8.09 -20.44 19.98
C PRO A 234 -7.27 -21.60 19.43
N GLN A 235 -7.02 -21.59 18.12
CA GLN A 235 -6.32 -22.64 17.41
C GLN A 235 -4.79 -22.52 17.48
N TYR A 236 -4.27 -21.29 17.51
CA TYR A 236 -2.82 -21.05 17.48
C TYR A 236 -2.43 -19.64 17.97
N ILE A 237 -1.19 -19.53 18.40
CA ILE A 237 -0.50 -18.25 18.58
C ILE A 237 0.50 -18.08 17.45
N ARG A 238 0.44 -16.97 16.72
CA ARG A 238 1.35 -16.63 15.63
C ARG A 238 2.09 -15.34 15.90
N VAL A 239 3.42 -15.38 15.74
CA VAL A 239 4.29 -14.21 15.85
C VAL A 239 5.03 -14.00 14.53
N ILE A 240 4.85 -12.83 13.95
CA ILE A 240 5.52 -12.43 12.71
C ILE A 240 6.48 -11.28 13.02
N ASN A 241 7.78 -11.50 12.80
CA ASN A 241 8.80 -10.47 12.83
C ASN A 241 9.11 -10.05 11.40
N ASN A 242 9.04 -8.76 11.11
CA ASN A 242 9.30 -8.19 9.79
C ASN A 242 10.50 -7.24 9.86
N LEU A 243 11.43 -7.38 8.91
CA LEU A 243 12.49 -6.40 8.63
C LEU A 243 12.46 -6.09 7.14
N SER A 244 12.24 -4.83 6.77
CA SER A 244 12.26 -4.43 5.37
C SER A 244 13.16 -3.22 5.13
N PHE A 245 13.88 -3.27 4.00
CA PHE A 245 14.71 -2.20 3.48
C PHE A 245 14.33 -1.97 2.03
N GLY A 246 13.96 -0.73 1.68
CA GLY A 246 13.45 -0.46 0.34
C GLY A 246 13.62 0.98 -0.11
N TYR A 247 13.32 1.16 -1.38
CA TYR A 247 13.36 2.42 -2.10
C TYR A 247 12.00 2.73 -2.70
N GLU A 248 11.58 3.99 -2.59
CA GLU A 248 10.40 4.52 -3.25
C GLU A 248 10.83 5.73 -4.10
N TRP A 249 10.35 5.82 -5.33
CA TRP A 249 10.53 7.00 -6.16
C TRP A 249 9.35 7.24 -7.09
N ARG A 250 9.25 8.48 -7.58
CA ARG A 250 8.24 8.86 -8.55
C ARG A 250 8.91 9.22 -9.87
N GLU A 251 8.61 8.48 -10.91
CA GLU A 251 9.05 8.81 -12.27
C GLU A 251 8.28 10.02 -12.82
N SER A 252 6.99 10.15 -12.45
CA SER A 252 6.12 11.26 -12.80
C SER A 252 5.07 11.54 -11.71
N GLU A 253 4.16 12.48 -11.95
CA GLU A 253 3.02 12.73 -11.06
C GLU A 253 2.10 11.50 -10.92
N TYR A 254 2.11 10.61 -11.92
CA TYR A 254 1.21 9.46 -12.03
C TYR A 254 1.88 8.11 -11.76
N LYS A 255 3.22 8.04 -11.85
CA LYS A 255 3.97 6.79 -11.75
C LYS A 255 4.81 6.74 -10.48
N ILE A 256 4.60 5.70 -9.69
CA ILE A 256 5.33 5.41 -8.45
C ILE A 256 5.97 4.04 -8.58
N HIS A 257 7.20 3.92 -8.13
CA HIS A 257 7.93 2.69 -8.04
C HIS A 257 8.31 2.43 -6.59
N GLU A 258 8.13 1.21 -6.14
CA GLU A 258 8.56 0.73 -4.84
C GLU A 258 9.43 -0.52 -5.06
N LEU A 259 10.65 -0.49 -4.58
CA LEU A 259 11.58 -1.63 -4.65
C LEU A 259 12.10 -1.94 -3.24
N TYR A 260 11.78 -3.10 -2.73
CA TYR A 260 12.33 -3.64 -1.48
C TYR A 260 13.29 -4.78 -1.82
N PRO A 261 14.60 -4.50 -1.94
CA PRO A 261 15.61 -5.54 -2.16
C PRO A 261 15.67 -6.57 -1.03
N LEU A 262 15.24 -6.16 0.17
CA LEU A 262 15.15 -7.02 1.34
C LEU A 262 13.81 -6.81 2.03
N ASP A 263 12.99 -7.86 2.06
CA ASP A 263 11.80 -7.97 2.90
C ASP A 263 11.83 -9.35 3.58
N LEU A 264 12.24 -9.35 4.83
CA LEU A 264 12.41 -10.55 5.64
C LEU A 264 11.22 -10.69 6.59
N ASN A 265 10.53 -11.82 6.51
CA ASN A 265 9.47 -12.19 7.44
C ASN A 265 9.86 -13.50 8.11
N PHE A 266 9.84 -13.49 9.41
CA PHE A 266 10.10 -14.65 10.25
C PHE A 266 8.84 -14.99 11.02
N VAL A 267 8.20 -16.09 10.68
CA VAL A 267 6.91 -16.53 11.22
C VAL A 267 7.12 -17.70 12.17
N ARG A 268 6.59 -17.56 13.38
CA ARG A 268 6.50 -18.64 14.35
C ARG A 268 5.05 -18.93 14.68
N VAL A 269 4.71 -20.20 14.76
CA VAL A 269 3.34 -20.69 15.01
C VAL A 269 3.38 -21.71 16.13
N ASN A 270 2.65 -21.45 17.21
CA ASN A 270 2.43 -22.41 18.30
C ASN A 270 0.99 -22.84 18.26
N LEU A 271 0.73 -24.11 17.97
CA LEU A 271 -0.61 -24.66 17.91
C LEU A 271 -1.14 -25.02 19.30
N ALA A 272 -2.45 -24.84 19.51
CA ALA A 272 -3.13 -25.39 20.67
C ALA A 272 -3.10 -26.92 20.61
N PRO A 273 -3.01 -27.66 21.75
CA PRO A 273 -2.83 -29.12 21.73
C PRO A 273 -3.88 -29.86 20.91
N ASP A 274 -5.16 -29.50 21.05
CA ASP A 274 -6.26 -30.13 20.32
C ASP A 274 -6.20 -29.86 18.82
N PHE A 275 -5.78 -28.66 18.45
CA PHE A 275 -5.60 -28.26 17.04
C PHE A 275 -4.32 -28.87 16.43
N GLN A 276 -3.28 -29.08 17.24
CA GLN A 276 -2.05 -29.76 16.83
C GLN A 276 -2.37 -31.20 16.36
N GLU A 277 -3.21 -31.93 17.10
CA GLU A 277 -3.61 -33.27 16.71
C GLU A 277 -4.37 -33.28 15.38
N ILE A 278 -5.25 -32.31 15.15
CA ILE A 278 -5.96 -32.15 13.87
C ILE A 278 -4.97 -31.88 12.72
N VAL A 279 -4.01 -30.98 12.91
CA VAL A 279 -3.02 -30.62 11.88
C VAL A 279 -2.05 -31.77 11.61
N ASP A 280 -1.63 -32.53 12.64
CA ASP A 280 -0.72 -33.66 12.50
C ASP A 280 -1.36 -34.83 11.74
N ASN A 281 -2.67 -35.03 11.93
CA ASN A 281 -3.46 -36.05 11.24
C ASN A 281 -3.97 -35.58 9.87
N GLU A 282 -3.79 -34.32 9.49
CA GLU A 282 -4.25 -33.78 8.22
C GLU A 282 -3.41 -34.35 7.05
N PRO A 283 -4.00 -35.06 6.10
CA PRO A 283 -3.28 -35.67 4.98
C PRO A 283 -2.78 -34.63 3.99
N ASN A 284 -3.34 -33.41 3.98
CA ASN A 284 -3.03 -32.37 3.04
C ASN A 284 -1.79 -31.55 3.47
N ASP A 285 -0.67 -31.76 2.80
CA ASP A 285 0.57 -31.01 3.05
C ASP A 285 0.40 -29.50 2.93
N ARG A 286 -0.53 -29.02 2.10
CA ARG A 286 -0.82 -27.61 1.93
C ARG A 286 -1.36 -27.00 3.24
N ILE A 287 -2.23 -27.72 3.93
CA ILE A 287 -2.81 -27.29 5.20
C ILE A 287 -1.74 -27.37 6.29
N ARG A 288 -1.02 -28.50 6.42
CA ARG A 288 0.06 -28.63 7.43
C ARG A 288 1.10 -27.52 7.31
N ASN A 289 1.53 -27.20 6.08
CA ASN A 289 2.55 -26.16 5.85
C ASN A 289 2.08 -24.74 6.18
N GLN A 290 0.76 -24.48 6.26
CA GLN A 290 0.24 -23.17 6.69
C GLN A 290 0.48 -22.89 8.17
N TYR A 291 0.61 -23.94 8.98
CA TYR A 291 0.72 -23.86 10.43
C TYR A 291 2.12 -24.22 10.94
N THR A 292 3.13 -24.18 10.09
CA THR A 292 4.52 -24.43 10.47
C THR A 292 5.34 -23.15 10.52
N ASP A 293 6.39 -23.16 11.34
CA ASP A 293 7.41 -22.10 11.34
C ASP A 293 8.05 -21.97 9.96
N HIS A 294 8.10 -20.76 9.46
CA HIS A 294 8.74 -20.49 8.18
C HIS A 294 9.33 -19.09 8.10
N MET A 295 10.26 -18.93 7.17
CA MET A 295 10.90 -17.67 6.86
C MET A 295 10.70 -17.34 5.38
N ILE A 296 10.55 -16.05 5.09
CA ILE A 296 10.43 -15.53 3.74
C ILE A 296 11.39 -14.36 3.59
N MET A 297 12.37 -14.47 2.72
CA MET A 297 13.24 -13.37 2.30
C MET A 297 12.96 -13.01 0.85
N ALA A 298 12.15 -11.99 0.65
CA ALA A 298 11.68 -11.59 -0.67
C ALA A 298 12.36 -10.32 -1.18
N LEU A 299 12.56 -10.26 -2.49
CA LEU A 299 12.71 -9.02 -3.24
C LEU A 299 11.32 -8.62 -3.73
N LYS A 300 10.84 -7.41 -3.39
CA LYS A 300 9.53 -6.94 -3.83
C LYS A 300 9.68 -5.74 -4.74
N TYR A 301 8.98 -5.77 -5.87
CA TYR A 301 8.85 -4.63 -6.75
C TYR A 301 7.37 -4.34 -7.01
N SER A 302 6.97 -3.08 -6.84
CA SER A 302 5.64 -2.59 -7.15
C SER A 302 5.72 -1.40 -8.09
N PHE A 303 4.95 -1.47 -9.17
CA PHE A 303 4.72 -0.36 -10.08
C PHE A 303 3.27 0.11 -9.94
N ILE A 304 3.09 1.42 -9.68
CA ILE A 304 1.77 2.03 -9.54
C ILE A 304 1.63 3.14 -10.55
N TYR A 305 0.58 3.08 -11.37
CA TYR A 305 0.19 4.12 -12.30
C TYR A 305 -1.25 4.58 -12.01
N ASN A 306 -1.39 5.84 -11.56
CA ASN A 306 -2.67 6.42 -11.18
C ASN A 306 -2.87 7.78 -11.86
N THR A 307 -3.86 7.86 -12.75
CA THR A 307 -4.16 9.08 -13.50
C THR A 307 -5.25 9.95 -12.85
N GLN A 308 -5.72 9.56 -11.66
CA GLN A 308 -6.73 10.31 -10.90
C GLN A 308 -6.25 11.72 -10.57
N GLN A 309 -7.07 12.71 -10.88
CA GLN A 309 -6.87 14.11 -10.53
C GLN A 309 -8.04 14.60 -9.67
N ILE A 310 -7.82 14.75 -8.37
CA ILE A 310 -8.85 15.05 -7.36
C ILE A 310 -9.72 16.29 -7.71
N ARG A 311 -9.17 17.26 -8.44
CA ARG A 311 -9.86 18.52 -8.79
C ARG A 311 -10.45 18.53 -10.20
N LYS A 312 -10.37 17.44 -10.94
CA LYS A 312 -10.87 17.39 -12.31
C LYS A 312 -11.83 16.22 -12.47
N PHE A 313 -13.02 16.53 -12.93
CA PHE A 313 -13.99 15.52 -13.33
C PHE A 313 -13.57 14.93 -14.69
N LYS A 314 -12.76 13.87 -14.65
CA LYS A 314 -12.27 13.14 -15.81
C LYS A 314 -12.19 11.66 -15.51
N ASN A 315 -12.44 10.83 -16.52
CA ASN A 315 -12.16 9.41 -16.47
C ASN A 315 -10.71 9.17 -16.09
N PHE A 316 -10.48 8.19 -15.26
CA PHE A 316 -9.14 7.84 -14.81
C PHE A 316 -8.99 6.32 -14.68
N PHE A 317 -7.76 5.90 -14.67
CA PHE A 317 -7.42 4.50 -14.41
C PHE A 317 -6.30 4.40 -13.38
N TYR A 318 -6.30 3.27 -12.72
CA TYR A 318 -5.30 2.85 -11.76
C TYR A 318 -4.78 1.48 -12.20
N LEU A 319 -3.47 1.33 -12.21
CA LEU A 319 -2.77 0.07 -12.44
C LEU A 319 -1.76 -0.14 -11.34
N ARG A 320 -1.80 -1.28 -10.70
CA ARG A 320 -0.75 -1.75 -9.81
C ARG A 320 -0.27 -3.12 -10.28
N ALA A 321 1.04 -3.26 -10.47
CA ALA A 321 1.70 -4.52 -10.79
C ALA A 321 2.76 -4.82 -9.74
N ASN A 322 2.72 -6.02 -9.18
CA ASN A 322 3.65 -6.48 -8.16
C ASN A 322 4.42 -7.71 -8.66
N LEU A 323 5.70 -7.79 -8.29
CA LEU A 323 6.56 -8.95 -8.51
C LEU A 323 7.34 -9.23 -7.22
N GLU A 324 7.29 -10.48 -6.77
CA GLU A 324 7.90 -10.91 -5.52
C GLU A 324 8.55 -12.29 -5.69
N PRO A 325 9.81 -12.37 -6.16
CA PRO A 325 10.63 -13.56 -6.01
C PRO A 325 11.15 -13.67 -4.57
N ALA A 326 11.05 -14.86 -3.97
CA ALA A 326 11.46 -15.12 -2.58
C ALA A 326 12.51 -16.22 -2.48
N ASP A 327 13.41 -16.05 -1.54
CA ASP A 327 14.40 -17.01 -1.05
C ASP A 327 15.40 -17.57 -2.10
N ASN A 328 15.46 -17.00 -3.30
CA ASN A 328 16.37 -17.45 -4.35
C ASN A 328 17.84 -17.28 -3.98
N LEU A 329 18.23 -16.15 -3.39
CA LEU A 329 19.60 -15.90 -2.97
C LEU A 329 20.01 -16.84 -1.83
N LEU A 330 19.09 -17.13 -0.92
CA LEU A 330 19.32 -18.04 0.19
C LEU A 330 19.48 -19.48 -0.30
N HIS A 331 18.68 -19.88 -1.28
CA HIS A 331 18.80 -21.18 -1.91
C HIS A 331 20.15 -21.36 -2.62
N LEU A 332 20.57 -20.38 -3.41
CA LEU A 332 21.89 -20.36 -4.05
C LEU A 332 23.04 -20.47 -3.02
N TYR A 333 22.95 -19.73 -1.92
CA TYR A 333 23.92 -19.82 -0.82
C TYR A 333 24.00 -21.23 -0.24
N ASN A 334 22.86 -21.90 0.00
CA ASN A 334 22.83 -23.25 0.55
C ASN A 334 23.39 -24.30 -0.42
N LEU A 335 23.13 -24.16 -1.73
CA LEU A 335 23.71 -25.00 -2.76
C LEU A 335 25.22 -24.83 -2.83
N GLU A 336 25.73 -23.59 -2.86
CA GLU A 336 27.18 -23.31 -2.89
C GLU A 336 27.90 -23.87 -1.66
N LYS A 337 27.32 -23.72 -0.47
CA LYS A 337 27.88 -24.22 0.80
C LYS A 337 27.61 -25.70 1.04
N LYS A 338 26.97 -26.42 0.12
CA LYS A 338 26.61 -27.84 0.23
C LYS A 338 25.95 -28.16 1.58
N LYS A 339 25.02 -27.29 2.01
CA LYS A 339 24.28 -27.50 3.27
C LYS A 339 23.46 -28.78 3.19
N LYS A 340 23.34 -29.48 4.33
CA LYS A 340 22.44 -30.63 4.44
C LYS A 340 21.01 -30.15 4.62
N LYS A 341 20.07 -30.87 4.03
CA LYS A 341 18.64 -30.69 4.24
C LYS A 341 18.21 -31.30 5.59
N ASP A 342 17.07 -30.87 6.07
CA ASP A 342 16.45 -31.45 7.28
C ASP A 342 15.89 -32.85 7.01
N THR A 343 15.25 -33.45 8.02
CA THR A 343 14.65 -34.79 7.94
C THR A 343 13.49 -34.88 6.95
N LEU A 344 12.93 -33.76 6.54
CA LEU A 344 11.83 -33.65 5.60
C LEU A 344 12.28 -33.13 4.21
N ASP A 345 13.59 -33.20 3.93
CA ASP A 345 14.22 -32.84 2.66
C ASP A 345 14.16 -31.33 2.30
N TYR A 346 14.07 -30.45 3.32
CA TYR A 346 14.11 -29.00 3.14
C TYR A 346 15.42 -28.38 3.64
N TYR A 347 15.87 -27.32 2.98
CA TYR A 347 16.93 -26.46 3.52
C TYR A 347 16.36 -25.55 4.59
N THR A 348 17.14 -25.34 5.64
CA THR A 348 16.79 -24.46 6.75
C THR A 348 17.84 -23.36 6.96
N LEU A 349 17.41 -22.22 7.50
CA LEU A 349 18.25 -21.19 8.08
C LEU A 349 17.79 -20.94 9.52
N PHE A 350 18.72 -20.96 10.49
CA PHE A 350 18.40 -20.89 11.93
C PHE A 350 17.36 -21.94 12.39
N ASN A 351 17.43 -23.14 11.83
CA ASN A 351 16.50 -24.25 12.05
C ASN A 351 15.04 -23.96 11.62
N VAL A 352 14.82 -22.97 10.77
CA VAL A 352 13.52 -22.64 10.19
C VAL A 352 13.58 -22.82 8.69
N ARG A 353 12.55 -23.43 8.12
CA ARG A 353 12.41 -23.58 6.67
C ARG A 353 12.16 -22.23 6.00
N TYR A 354 12.65 -22.07 4.79
CA TYR A 354 12.33 -20.91 3.98
C TYR A 354 11.51 -21.32 2.76
N SER A 355 10.68 -20.40 2.30
CA SER A 355 9.67 -20.67 1.27
C SER A 355 10.03 -20.04 -0.06
N GLN A 356 10.53 -20.87 -0.99
CA GLN A 356 10.96 -20.43 -2.30
C GLN A 356 9.77 -20.34 -3.27
N TYR A 357 9.49 -19.13 -3.80
CA TYR A 357 8.42 -18.90 -4.76
C TYR A 357 8.67 -17.67 -5.63
N ILE A 358 7.91 -17.55 -6.72
CA ILE A 358 7.66 -16.30 -7.45
C ILE A 358 6.19 -15.99 -7.35
N ARG A 359 5.85 -14.78 -6.89
CA ARG A 359 4.49 -14.26 -6.85
C ARG A 359 4.39 -12.98 -7.67
N THR A 360 3.38 -12.90 -8.51
CA THR A 360 3.06 -11.68 -9.27
C THR A 360 1.56 -11.44 -9.26
N ASP A 361 1.17 -10.17 -9.22
CA ASP A 361 -0.22 -9.78 -9.37
C ASP A 361 -0.36 -8.43 -10.06
N VAL A 362 -1.47 -8.26 -10.76
CA VAL A 362 -1.86 -7.04 -11.47
C VAL A 362 -3.28 -6.67 -11.09
N ASP A 363 -3.48 -5.43 -10.64
CA ASP A 363 -4.78 -4.83 -10.31
C ASP A 363 -4.99 -3.63 -11.25
N PHE A 364 -5.86 -3.77 -12.21
CA PHE A 364 -6.25 -2.71 -13.14
C PHE A 364 -7.66 -2.24 -12.84
N ARG A 365 -7.84 -0.92 -12.68
CA ARG A 365 -9.14 -0.30 -12.40
C ARG A 365 -9.37 0.84 -13.37
N PHE A 366 -10.60 0.93 -13.87
CA PHE A 366 -11.03 2.01 -14.73
C PHE A 366 -12.31 2.64 -14.19
N TYR A 367 -12.32 3.97 -14.11
CA TYR A 367 -13.46 4.75 -13.62
C TYR A 367 -13.96 5.66 -14.72
N GLN A 368 -15.14 5.38 -15.19
CA GLN A 368 -15.86 6.19 -16.16
C GLN A 368 -16.86 7.08 -15.44
N LEU A 369 -16.67 8.38 -15.53
CA LEU A 369 -17.48 9.39 -14.90
C LEU A 369 -18.42 10.01 -15.94
N PHE A 370 -19.74 9.89 -15.74
CA PHE A 370 -20.73 10.45 -16.66
C PHE A 370 -21.16 11.86 -16.23
N ASN A 371 -21.34 12.07 -14.92
CA ASN A 371 -21.62 13.35 -14.27
C ASN A 371 -21.21 13.28 -12.79
N GLU A 372 -21.44 14.35 -12.02
CA GLU A 372 -21.02 14.45 -10.61
C GLU A 372 -21.60 13.36 -9.68
N GLY A 373 -22.54 12.56 -10.12
CA GLY A 373 -23.16 11.51 -9.28
C GLY A 373 -23.13 10.12 -9.91
N ASN A 374 -23.02 10.03 -11.25
CA ASN A 374 -23.10 8.75 -11.96
C ASN A 374 -21.74 8.32 -12.46
N SER A 375 -21.35 7.10 -12.16
CA SER A 375 -20.08 6.52 -12.59
C SER A 375 -20.16 5.01 -12.74
N ILE A 376 -19.31 4.47 -13.61
CA ILE A 376 -19.00 3.05 -13.67
C ILE A 376 -17.57 2.86 -13.15
N ALA A 377 -17.41 1.99 -12.17
CA ALA A 377 -16.14 1.50 -11.71
C ALA A 377 -15.97 0.05 -12.17
N SER A 378 -14.86 -0.25 -12.82
CA SER A 378 -14.49 -1.60 -13.27
C SER A 378 -13.11 -1.97 -12.76
N ARG A 379 -12.93 -3.23 -12.39
CA ARG A 379 -11.66 -3.78 -11.92
C ARG A 379 -11.41 -5.13 -12.57
N ILE A 380 -10.16 -5.35 -12.95
CA ILE A 380 -9.61 -6.63 -13.39
C ILE A 380 -8.42 -6.92 -12.48
N TYR A 381 -8.49 -8.04 -11.79
CA TYR A 381 -7.38 -8.53 -10.97
C TYR A 381 -6.93 -9.89 -11.46
N PHE A 382 -5.63 -10.06 -11.58
CA PHE A 382 -4.97 -11.31 -11.88
C PHE A 382 -3.80 -11.48 -10.92
N GLY A 383 -3.69 -12.66 -10.30
CA GLY A 383 -2.57 -13.01 -9.45
C GLY A 383 -2.17 -14.47 -9.65
N ILE A 384 -0.87 -14.72 -9.58
CA ILE A 384 -0.30 -16.07 -9.64
C ILE A 384 0.92 -16.16 -8.73
N GLY A 385 1.03 -17.27 -8.00
CA GLY A 385 2.17 -17.59 -7.15
C GLY A 385 2.61 -19.01 -7.42
N ILE A 386 3.87 -19.18 -7.78
CA ILE A 386 4.46 -20.47 -8.15
C ILE A 386 5.49 -20.85 -7.09
N PRO A 387 5.17 -21.80 -6.20
CA PRO A 387 6.18 -22.38 -5.30
C PRO A 387 7.11 -23.30 -6.09
N TYR A 388 8.37 -23.34 -5.70
CA TYR A 388 9.38 -24.23 -6.29
C TYR A 388 10.57 -24.45 -5.35
N GLY A 389 11.45 -25.37 -5.72
CA GLY A 389 12.70 -25.63 -5.01
C GLY A 389 12.47 -26.07 -3.56
N ASN A 390 12.66 -25.17 -2.60
CA ASN A 390 12.50 -25.44 -1.18
C ASN A 390 11.05 -25.30 -0.65
N ALA A 391 10.08 -25.09 -1.52
CA ALA A 391 8.67 -25.00 -1.16
C ALA A 391 7.80 -25.79 -2.14
N SER A 392 6.89 -26.61 -1.63
CA SER A 392 5.88 -27.32 -2.40
C SER A 392 4.56 -26.56 -2.51
N VAL A 393 4.33 -25.61 -1.58
CA VAL A 393 3.12 -24.79 -1.49
C VAL A 393 3.48 -23.37 -1.12
N LEU A 394 2.59 -22.43 -1.45
CA LEU A 394 2.74 -21.04 -1.00
C LEU A 394 2.50 -20.93 0.51
N PRO A 395 3.26 -20.09 1.23
CA PRO A 395 2.93 -19.71 2.60
C PRO A 395 1.53 -19.11 2.71
N LEU A 396 0.88 -19.28 3.86
CA LEU A 396 -0.46 -18.75 4.15
C LEU A 396 -0.60 -17.27 3.81
N GLU A 397 0.42 -16.47 4.15
CA GLU A 397 0.45 -15.02 3.93
C GLU A 397 0.62 -14.62 2.45
N LYS A 398 0.92 -15.58 1.58
CA LYS A 398 1.21 -15.35 0.16
C LYS A 398 0.21 -15.98 -0.80
N GLY A 399 -0.62 -16.87 -0.31
CA GLY A 399 -1.71 -17.46 -1.07
C GLY A 399 -2.76 -16.43 -1.50
N PHE A 400 -3.55 -16.80 -2.47
CA PHE A 400 -4.69 -16.00 -2.93
C PHE A 400 -5.99 -16.52 -2.34
N TYR A 401 -6.90 -15.60 -2.03
CA TYR A 401 -8.19 -15.89 -1.44
C TYR A 401 -9.30 -15.27 -2.26
N GLY A 402 -10.41 -15.99 -2.43
CA GLY A 402 -11.61 -15.47 -3.07
C GLY A 402 -12.67 -15.03 -2.05
N GLY A 403 -13.60 -14.17 -2.51
CA GLY A 403 -14.72 -13.67 -1.71
C GLY A 403 -14.42 -12.40 -0.91
N GLY A 404 -15.37 -12.03 -0.04
CA GLY A 404 -15.29 -10.88 0.85
C GLY A 404 -15.83 -9.58 0.27
N ALA A 405 -16.04 -8.60 1.15
CA ALA A 405 -16.72 -7.35 0.86
C ALA A 405 -16.04 -6.46 -0.22
N ASN A 406 -14.76 -6.67 -0.52
CA ASN A 406 -13.98 -5.90 -1.51
C ASN A 406 -13.56 -6.75 -2.73
N GLY A 407 -14.04 -7.99 -2.81
CA GLY A 407 -13.80 -8.90 -3.91
C GLY A 407 -15.12 -9.42 -4.49
N ILE A 408 -15.29 -10.75 -4.53
CA ILE A 408 -16.52 -11.39 -4.99
C ILE A 408 -17.53 -11.42 -3.84
N ARG A 409 -18.34 -10.38 -3.70
CA ARG A 409 -19.17 -10.04 -2.54
C ARG A 409 -20.24 -11.07 -2.16
N ALA A 410 -20.58 -11.97 -3.08
CA ALA A 410 -21.58 -13.04 -2.81
C ALA A 410 -21.01 -14.22 -2.02
N TRP A 411 -19.72 -14.25 -1.72
CA TRP A 411 -19.06 -15.24 -0.87
C TRP A 411 -18.36 -14.56 0.32
N PRO A 412 -18.43 -15.18 1.50
CA PRO A 412 -17.57 -14.74 2.61
C PRO A 412 -16.10 -14.85 2.23
N LEU A 413 -15.26 -14.03 2.86
CA LEU A 413 -13.82 -14.04 2.63
C LEU A 413 -13.24 -15.43 2.91
N ARG A 414 -12.40 -15.94 1.99
CA ARG A 414 -11.70 -17.24 2.08
C ARG A 414 -12.58 -18.49 1.96
N LEU A 415 -13.84 -18.32 1.54
CA LEU A 415 -14.75 -19.46 1.35
C LEU A 415 -15.09 -19.73 -0.12
N LEU A 416 -14.52 -18.99 -1.07
CA LEU A 416 -14.67 -19.25 -2.50
C LEU A 416 -13.48 -20.06 -3.03
N GLY A 417 -13.77 -21.10 -3.81
CA GLY A 417 -12.77 -21.95 -4.48
C GLY A 417 -12.13 -23.01 -3.55
N PRO A 418 -10.97 -23.57 -3.95
CA PRO A 418 -10.39 -23.44 -5.28
C PRO A 418 -11.23 -24.15 -6.35
N GLY A 419 -11.30 -23.55 -7.55
CA GLY A 419 -12.06 -24.10 -8.68
C GLY A 419 -13.51 -24.43 -8.35
N SER A 420 -13.92 -25.66 -8.64
CA SER A 420 -15.24 -26.21 -8.31
C SER A 420 -15.27 -27.02 -6.99
N TYR A 421 -14.20 -27.00 -6.21
CA TYR A 421 -14.11 -27.70 -4.94
C TYR A 421 -15.27 -27.34 -4.00
N ASN A 422 -15.90 -28.37 -3.44
CA ASN A 422 -17.00 -28.23 -2.50
C ASN A 422 -16.86 -29.23 -1.34
N ASN A 423 -16.49 -28.72 -0.19
CA ASN A 423 -16.56 -29.44 1.07
C ASN A 423 -17.19 -28.53 2.13
N PRO A 424 -18.46 -28.76 2.53
CA PRO A 424 -19.13 -27.96 3.54
C PRO A 424 -18.50 -28.09 4.95
N ASP A 425 -17.83 -29.18 5.20
CA ASP A 425 -17.24 -29.53 6.51
C ASP A 425 -15.75 -29.09 6.60
N ASP A 426 -15.27 -28.31 5.61
CA ASP A 426 -13.90 -27.82 5.59
C ASP A 426 -13.69 -26.76 6.68
N LEU A 427 -12.83 -27.08 7.65
CA LEU A 427 -12.51 -26.20 8.78
C LEU A 427 -11.44 -25.14 8.46
N PHE A 428 -10.82 -25.24 7.28
CA PHE A 428 -9.66 -24.42 6.92
C PHE A 428 -9.99 -23.34 5.89
N ASP A 429 -9.22 -22.26 5.93
CA ASP A 429 -9.29 -21.20 4.93
C ASP A 429 -8.93 -21.73 3.54
N ARG A 430 -9.79 -21.48 2.55
CA ARG A 430 -9.57 -21.91 1.16
C ARG A 430 -8.63 -20.95 0.45
N MET A 431 -7.52 -21.48 -0.02
CA MET A 431 -6.43 -20.72 -0.64
C MET A 431 -6.10 -21.28 -2.03
N GLY A 432 -5.85 -20.39 -2.98
CA GLY A 432 -5.36 -20.73 -4.33
C GLY A 432 -3.93 -20.25 -4.59
N ASP A 433 -3.34 -20.80 -5.63
CA ASP A 433 -2.06 -20.34 -6.21
C ASP A 433 -2.28 -19.31 -7.30
N MET A 434 -3.47 -19.28 -7.87
CA MET A 434 -3.90 -18.36 -8.92
C MET A 434 -5.25 -17.73 -8.56
N HIS A 435 -5.43 -16.45 -8.92
CA HIS A 435 -6.66 -15.70 -8.68
C HIS A 435 -7.00 -14.85 -9.90
N ILE A 436 -8.22 -14.96 -10.38
CA ILE A 436 -8.79 -14.10 -11.41
C ILE A 436 -10.06 -13.48 -10.84
N GLU A 437 -10.18 -12.15 -10.93
CA GLU A 437 -11.35 -11.43 -10.43
C GLU A 437 -11.70 -10.27 -11.36
N LEU A 438 -12.98 -10.13 -11.64
CA LEU A 438 -13.59 -9.08 -12.44
C LEU A 438 -14.71 -8.45 -11.62
N ASN A 439 -14.71 -7.12 -11.49
CA ASN A 439 -15.77 -6.40 -10.78
C ASN A 439 -16.27 -5.27 -11.66
N LEU A 440 -17.57 -5.09 -11.70
CA LEU A 440 -18.24 -4.00 -12.39
C LEU A 440 -19.30 -3.42 -11.46
N GLU A 441 -19.24 -2.12 -11.22
CA GLU A 441 -20.18 -1.43 -10.34
C GLU A 441 -20.65 -0.11 -10.98
N TYR A 442 -21.96 0.01 -11.21
CA TYR A 442 -22.61 1.26 -11.56
C TYR A 442 -23.08 1.97 -10.31
N ARG A 443 -22.63 3.19 -10.11
CA ARG A 443 -22.91 4.07 -8.97
C ARG A 443 -23.80 5.22 -9.42
N PHE A 444 -24.87 5.50 -8.67
CA PHE A 444 -25.83 6.57 -9.00
C PHE A 444 -26.33 7.28 -7.75
N PRO A 445 -26.65 8.58 -7.82
CA PRO A 445 -27.21 9.32 -6.71
C PRO A 445 -28.69 8.94 -6.51
N ILE A 446 -29.12 8.83 -5.27
CA ILE A 446 -30.51 8.66 -4.89
C ILE A 446 -31.04 9.96 -4.28
N TYR A 447 -30.41 10.42 -3.21
CA TYR A 447 -30.78 11.65 -2.53
C TYR A 447 -29.62 12.17 -1.67
N ARG A 448 -29.14 13.39 -1.93
CA ARG A 448 -28.02 14.04 -1.21
C ARG A 448 -26.81 13.11 -1.06
N PHE A 449 -26.47 12.74 0.20
CA PHE A 449 -25.37 11.83 0.52
C PHE A 449 -25.74 10.33 0.34
N PHE A 450 -26.99 10.02 0.00
CA PHE A 450 -27.42 8.64 -0.23
C PHE A 450 -27.28 8.29 -1.70
N LYS A 451 -26.42 7.32 -1.99
CA LYS A 451 -26.13 6.80 -3.34
C LYS A 451 -26.47 5.31 -3.42
N GLY A 452 -26.89 4.89 -4.59
CA GLY A 452 -27.12 3.49 -4.93
C GLY A 452 -25.96 2.91 -5.73
N ALA A 453 -25.84 1.59 -5.70
CA ALA A 453 -24.97 0.86 -6.60
C ALA A 453 -25.63 -0.44 -7.08
N ILE A 454 -25.35 -0.82 -8.32
CA ILE A 454 -25.66 -2.13 -8.88
C ILE A 454 -24.35 -2.74 -9.31
N PHE A 455 -24.09 -4.00 -8.97
CA PHE A 455 -22.81 -4.61 -9.24
C PHE A 455 -22.88 -6.06 -9.70
N VAL A 456 -21.84 -6.45 -10.41
CA VAL A 456 -21.54 -7.81 -10.81
C VAL A 456 -20.08 -8.08 -10.47
N ASP A 457 -19.82 -9.13 -9.71
CA ASP A 457 -18.49 -9.65 -9.39
C ASP A 457 -18.35 -11.04 -10.00
N ALA A 458 -17.24 -11.33 -10.64
CA ALA A 458 -16.95 -12.63 -11.24
C ALA A 458 -15.50 -13.03 -10.99
N GLY A 459 -15.24 -14.30 -10.79
CA GLY A 459 -13.89 -14.81 -10.61
C GLY A 459 -13.81 -16.07 -9.76
N ASN A 460 -12.61 -16.51 -9.47
CA ASN A 460 -12.32 -17.62 -8.57
C ASN A 460 -10.82 -17.66 -8.22
N VAL A 461 -10.46 -18.55 -7.32
CA VAL A 461 -9.07 -18.97 -7.08
C VAL A 461 -8.89 -20.40 -7.52
N TRP A 462 -7.67 -20.79 -7.92
CA TRP A 462 -7.33 -22.14 -8.36
C TRP A 462 -5.97 -22.55 -7.83
N LEU A 463 -5.77 -23.87 -7.76
CA LEU A 463 -4.45 -24.47 -7.57
C LEU A 463 -3.77 -24.63 -8.93
N LEU A 464 -2.45 -24.52 -8.97
CA LEU A 464 -1.66 -24.77 -10.19
C LEU A 464 -1.43 -26.26 -10.44
N ASN A 465 -1.37 -27.03 -9.35
CA ASN A 465 -1.13 -28.47 -9.39
C ASN A 465 -2.35 -29.23 -8.88
N LYS A 466 -2.57 -30.40 -9.46
CA LYS A 466 -3.61 -31.32 -8.97
C LYS A 466 -3.35 -31.67 -7.52
N ASN A 467 -4.40 -31.63 -6.71
CA ASN A 467 -4.38 -32.01 -5.32
C ASN A 467 -5.59 -32.93 -5.04
N GLU A 468 -5.35 -34.14 -4.56
CA GLU A 468 -6.41 -35.15 -4.31
C GLU A 468 -7.38 -34.68 -3.21
N ASN A 469 -6.93 -33.82 -2.29
CA ASN A 469 -7.77 -33.28 -1.24
C ASN A 469 -8.63 -32.09 -1.69
N TYR A 470 -8.38 -31.55 -2.89
CA TYR A 470 -9.17 -30.48 -3.51
C TYR A 470 -9.63 -30.90 -4.92
N PRO A 471 -10.50 -31.92 -5.05
CA PRO A 471 -10.98 -32.34 -6.36
C PRO A 471 -11.71 -31.22 -7.08
N GLY A 472 -11.33 -30.95 -8.34
CA GLY A 472 -11.85 -29.83 -9.12
C GLY A 472 -11.25 -28.46 -8.73
N GLY A 473 -10.17 -28.44 -7.92
CA GLY A 473 -9.50 -27.21 -7.53
C GLY A 473 -8.37 -26.77 -8.46
N GLU A 474 -7.93 -27.61 -9.38
CA GLU A 474 -6.82 -27.37 -10.31
C GLU A 474 -7.26 -26.46 -11.45
N PHE A 475 -6.42 -25.47 -11.82
CA PHE A 475 -6.64 -24.65 -12.98
C PHE A 475 -6.43 -25.42 -14.29
N GLN A 476 -7.46 -25.50 -15.12
CA GLN A 476 -7.41 -26.07 -16.45
C GLN A 476 -7.86 -25.03 -17.48
N PHE A 477 -7.01 -24.73 -18.43
CA PHE A 477 -7.25 -23.63 -19.39
C PHE A 477 -8.55 -23.85 -20.20
N ASP A 478 -8.88 -25.09 -20.52
CA ASP A 478 -10.08 -25.43 -21.29
C ASP A 478 -11.38 -25.34 -20.48
N ASP A 479 -11.29 -25.50 -19.15
CA ASP A 479 -12.46 -25.64 -18.27
C ASP A 479 -12.62 -24.53 -17.21
N PHE A 480 -11.60 -23.66 -17.00
CA PHE A 480 -11.66 -22.63 -15.94
C PHE A 480 -12.89 -21.73 -16.04
N HIS A 481 -13.38 -21.44 -17.26
CA HIS A 481 -14.57 -20.63 -17.49
C HIS A 481 -15.85 -21.26 -16.89
N LYS A 482 -15.88 -22.59 -16.76
CA LYS A 482 -16.97 -23.33 -16.12
C LYS A 482 -16.90 -23.20 -14.59
N GLU A 483 -15.80 -22.79 -14.02
CA GLU A 483 -15.54 -22.68 -12.60
C GLU A 483 -15.56 -21.24 -12.10
N VAL A 484 -15.84 -20.27 -12.98
CA VAL A 484 -16.00 -18.86 -12.60
C VAL A 484 -17.25 -18.70 -11.74
N ALA A 485 -17.09 -18.20 -10.52
CA ALA A 485 -18.19 -17.76 -9.66
C ALA A 485 -18.71 -16.41 -10.15
N ILE A 486 -20.04 -16.19 -10.10
CA ILE A 486 -20.65 -14.90 -10.43
C ILE A 486 -21.59 -14.51 -9.29
N GLY A 487 -21.34 -13.32 -8.72
CA GLY A 487 -22.18 -12.68 -7.73
C GLY A 487 -22.77 -11.40 -8.31
N THR A 488 -24.06 -11.15 -8.02
CA THR A 488 -24.71 -9.89 -8.38
C THR A 488 -25.34 -9.27 -7.14
N GLY A 489 -25.52 -7.96 -7.15
CA GLY A 489 -26.14 -7.34 -5.99
C GLY A 489 -26.45 -5.88 -6.14
N LEU A 490 -27.07 -5.38 -5.06
CA LEU A 490 -27.44 -3.98 -4.88
C LEU A 490 -26.68 -3.42 -3.68
N GLY A 491 -26.29 -2.18 -3.77
CA GLY A 491 -25.55 -1.53 -2.68
C GLY A 491 -26.15 -0.16 -2.33
N ALA A 492 -26.19 0.12 -1.04
CA ALA A 492 -26.48 1.42 -0.48
C ALA A 492 -25.18 2.08 0.00
N ARG A 493 -25.04 3.37 -0.24
CA ARG A 493 -23.86 4.17 0.13
C ARG A 493 -24.33 5.42 0.87
N LEU A 494 -23.78 5.67 2.04
CA LEU A 494 -23.86 6.96 2.73
C LEU A 494 -22.51 7.66 2.53
N ASP A 495 -22.46 8.53 1.54
CA ASP A 495 -21.24 9.23 1.11
C ASP A 495 -21.21 10.65 1.69
N PHE A 496 -20.35 10.87 2.68
CA PHE A 496 -20.18 12.14 3.41
C PHE A 496 -18.93 12.91 2.94
N ASP A 497 -18.42 12.67 1.73
CA ASP A 497 -17.20 13.23 1.14
C ASP A 497 -15.89 12.80 1.83
N PHE A 498 -15.85 12.74 3.16
CA PHE A 498 -14.68 12.36 3.95
C PHE A 498 -14.71 10.88 4.36
N PHE A 499 -15.86 10.22 4.36
CA PHE A 499 -15.99 8.77 4.49
C PHE A 499 -17.30 8.27 3.85
N VAL A 500 -17.31 7.00 3.48
CA VAL A 500 -18.44 6.33 2.86
C VAL A 500 -18.80 5.10 3.69
N PHE A 501 -20.03 5.04 4.21
CA PHE A 501 -20.62 3.80 4.70
C PHE A 501 -21.23 3.03 3.54
N ARG A 502 -20.94 1.75 3.50
CA ARG A 502 -21.39 0.85 2.45
C ARG A 502 -22.13 -0.34 3.03
N LEU A 503 -23.29 -0.64 2.44
CA LEU A 503 -24.08 -1.81 2.71
C LEU A 503 -24.39 -2.49 1.38
N ASP A 504 -23.86 -3.70 1.16
CA ASP A 504 -24.05 -4.47 -0.05
C ASP A 504 -24.87 -5.72 0.22
N PHE A 505 -25.92 -5.93 -0.56
CA PHE A 505 -26.73 -7.12 -0.62
C PHE A 505 -26.31 -7.93 -1.84
N ALA A 506 -25.59 -9.00 -1.63
CA ALA A 506 -24.98 -9.82 -2.69
C ALA A 506 -25.59 -11.22 -2.74
N ALA A 507 -25.93 -11.65 -3.92
CA ALA A 507 -26.47 -12.97 -4.19
C ALA A 507 -25.54 -13.76 -5.12
N LYS A 508 -25.36 -15.04 -4.83
CA LYS A 508 -24.73 -15.96 -5.75
C LYS A 508 -25.61 -16.12 -6.99
N THR A 509 -25.10 -15.74 -8.14
CA THR A 509 -25.80 -15.91 -9.43
C THR A 509 -25.34 -17.18 -10.14
N ARG A 510 -24.06 -17.50 -10.01
CA ARG A 510 -23.46 -18.75 -10.49
C ARG A 510 -22.48 -19.26 -9.45
N ASP A 511 -22.74 -20.44 -8.93
CA ASP A 511 -21.92 -21.10 -7.89
C ASP A 511 -21.18 -22.29 -8.48
N PRO A 512 -19.83 -22.21 -8.66
CA PRO A 512 -19.04 -23.28 -9.26
C PRO A 512 -18.98 -24.55 -8.40
N SER A 513 -19.25 -24.45 -7.09
CA SER A 513 -19.23 -25.58 -6.17
C SER A 513 -20.42 -26.53 -6.36
N ARG A 514 -21.43 -26.13 -7.13
CA ARG A 514 -22.58 -26.98 -7.46
C ARG A 514 -22.28 -27.89 -8.66
N PRO A 515 -23.05 -28.99 -8.80
CA PRO A 515 -22.97 -29.85 -9.99
C PRO A 515 -23.12 -29.03 -11.30
N GLU A 516 -22.47 -29.46 -12.35
CA GLU A 516 -22.33 -28.67 -13.60
C GLU A 516 -23.67 -28.19 -14.17
N GLY A 517 -24.75 -29.00 -14.08
CA GLY A 517 -26.09 -28.61 -14.54
C GLY A 517 -26.81 -27.57 -13.65
N ASP A 518 -26.41 -27.44 -12.37
CA ASP A 518 -27.11 -26.65 -11.37
C ASP A 518 -26.30 -25.42 -10.90
N ARG A 519 -25.24 -25.08 -11.60
CA ARG A 519 -24.36 -23.94 -11.22
C ARG A 519 -25.06 -22.58 -11.26
N TRP A 520 -26.05 -22.42 -12.13
CA TRP A 520 -26.89 -21.21 -12.18
C TRP A 520 -27.98 -21.27 -11.13
N THR A 521 -28.05 -20.26 -10.25
CA THR A 521 -28.89 -20.29 -9.04
C THR A 521 -30.25 -19.61 -9.21
N PHE A 522 -30.59 -19.14 -10.40
CA PHE A 522 -31.85 -18.39 -10.65
C PHE A 522 -33.10 -19.15 -10.15
N ASN A 523 -33.17 -20.46 -10.38
CA ASN A 523 -34.32 -21.28 -10.02
C ASN A 523 -34.34 -21.71 -8.53
N THR A 524 -33.20 -21.57 -7.84
CA THR A 524 -33.03 -21.99 -6.43
C THR A 524 -32.81 -20.82 -5.49
N PHE A 525 -32.89 -19.57 -6.00
CA PHE A 525 -32.67 -18.37 -5.23
C PHE A 525 -33.66 -18.24 -4.08
N ARG A 526 -33.15 -17.92 -2.90
CA ARG A 526 -33.92 -17.58 -1.70
C ARG A 526 -33.34 -16.33 -1.07
N PHE A 527 -34.18 -15.45 -0.54
CA PHE A 527 -33.72 -14.23 0.13
C PHE A 527 -32.77 -14.47 1.29
N LYS A 528 -32.87 -15.62 1.96
CA LYS A 528 -31.95 -16.01 3.03
C LYS A 528 -30.52 -16.30 2.55
N ASP A 529 -30.33 -16.52 1.26
CA ASP A 529 -29.03 -16.81 0.65
C ASP A 529 -28.28 -15.51 0.26
N VAL A 530 -28.93 -14.35 0.48
CA VAL A 530 -28.30 -13.03 0.25
C VAL A 530 -27.30 -12.74 1.36
N LEU A 531 -26.06 -12.53 0.96
CA LEU A 531 -25.00 -12.14 1.88
C LEU A 531 -25.01 -10.61 2.06
N LEU A 532 -25.08 -10.19 3.31
CA LEU A 532 -25.00 -8.79 3.70
C LEU A 532 -23.54 -8.43 4.02
N ASN A 533 -22.98 -7.52 3.25
CA ASN A 533 -21.64 -6.96 3.51
C ASN A 533 -21.75 -5.53 4.02
N PHE A 534 -21.18 -5.28 5.19
CA PHE A 534 -20.99 -3.94 5.73
C PHE A 534 -19.51 -3.55 5.59
N ALA A 535 -19.24 -2.36 5.06
CA ALA A 535 -17.87 -1.87 4.91
C ALA A 535 -17.79 -0.33 4.93
N ILE A 536 -16.57 0.18 5.11
CA ILE A 536 -16.25 1.60 5.01
C ILE A 536 -15.41 1.81 3.75
N GLY A 537 -15.75 2.82 2.96
CA GLY A 537 -15.12 3.11 1.66
C GLY A 537 -15.75 2.36 0.48
N TYR A 538 -15.28 2.69 -0.72
CA TYR A 538 -15.65 1.97 -1.94
C TYR A 538 -14.87 0.65 -2.03
N PRO A 539 -15.41 -0.40 -2.72
CA PRO A 539 -14.77 -1.72 -2.75
C PRO A 539 -13.44 -1.72 -3.53
N PHE A 540 -13.32 -0.83 -4.48
CA PHE A 540 -12.12 -0.65 -5.32
C PHE A 540 -12.09 0.76 -5.90
#